data_f9cc68346d7c33917f440873a8417e63
#
_entry.id   f9cc68346d7c33917f440873a8417e63
#
_cell.length_a   1.000
_cell.length_b   1.000
_cell.length_c   1.000
_cell.angle_alpha   90.00
_cell.angle_beta   90.00
_cell.angle_gamma   90.00
#
_symmetry.space_group_name_H-M   'P 1'
#
loop_
_entity.id
_entity.type
_entity.pdbx_description
1 polymer ?
#
loop_
_entity_poly.entity_id
_entity_poly.type
_entity_poly.pdbx_seq_one_letter_code
_entity_poly.pdbx_strand_id
1 'polypeptide(L)'
;YRRQRQMCIRDKIVKELEARSELDNILIICPKPLVAERKWELEMKRFDEDFIPLDGAILRQAISDTHRDEEWPVRYNKAIIPYSILDSRVYEGEDHRRGKQYGLLDLDPAPHFDLVIIDEAHHIRNGSLDKDKAYAYKCVRYFCEHADAVIMLTATPLQTSDDDLFTLMNLLRPDVIMDKDVFRMMSRPNEFIYRCSHAIRGAGEGWQEVAIAELQNIRSTQWGENIIAKNPLYADILTWLARPDITREERVKLVSDVESLHSFNTMLNRTRRKDIQDFCIRRSYTVETSFTPQQYDLHNELLRFEYEALSKLHNVRCIPFMMSTIRRQAASCIFGLAPHIRDLITRRFDQMVEDPDVDMYEYDLDGKATSTLMALAHHVLELADLLPEDDPKFDSICTVIDEKQKLENNKIILFSSFRHTLAYLEKKLRSRNYRVAQI
;
A
#
# COMPACT_ATOMS: atom_id res chain seq x y z
N TYR A 1 6.86 -6.03 14.48
CA TYR A 1 8.12 -6.72 14.14
C TYR A 1 8.49 -6.59 12.66
N ARG A 2 7.57 -6.81 11.71
CA ARG A 2 7.83 -6.70 10.26
C ARG A 2 8.06 -5.24 9.84
N ARG A 3 7.28 -4.29 10.38
CA ARG A 3 7.48 -2.85 10.17
C ARG A 3 8.79 -2.35 10.77
N GLN A 4 9.16 -2.79 11.98
CA GLN A 4 10.43 -2.39 12.60
C GLN A 4 11.67 -2.84 11.80
N ARG A 5 11.66 -4.05 11.19
CA ARG A 5 12.79 -4.49 10.34
C ARG A 5 12.84 -3.78 8.99
N GLN A 6 11.70 -3.44 8.38
CA GLN A 6 11.70 -2.61 7.18
C GLN A 6 12.28 -1.23 7.48
N MET A 7 11.95 -0.64 8.63
CA MET A 7 12.52 0.62 9.08
C MET A 7 14.04 0.51 9.24
N CYS A 8 14.56 -0.50 9.92
CA CYS A 8 16.02 -0.70 10.06
C CYS A 8 16.79 -0.87 8.73
N ILE A 9 16.15 -1.37 7.68
CA ILE A 9 16.77 -1.46 6.34
C ILE A 9 16.83 -0.07 5.70
N ARG A 10 15.77 0.70 5.80
CA ARG A 10 15.63 2.07 5.25
C ARG A 10 16.73 2.98 5.79
N ASP A 11 16.86 2.99 7.10
CA ASP A 11 17.81 3.86 7.81
C ASP A 11 19.26 3.50 7.49
N LYS A 12 19.56 2.20 7.44
CA LYS A 12 20.90 1.70 7.08
C LYS A 12 21.30 2.03 5.65
N ILE A 13 20.32 2.02 4.70
CA ILE A 13 20.61 2.36 3.31
C ILE A 13 21.04 3.82 3.19
N VAL A 14 20.32 4.75 3.80
CA VAL A 14 20.70 6.18 3.77
C VAL A 14 22.09 6.38 4.34
N LYS A 15 22.34 5.84 5.55
CA LYS A 15 23.66 5.97 6.21
C LYS A 15 24.79 5.27 5.46
N GLU A 16 24.53 4.14 4.83
CA GLU A 16 25.53 3.44 4.01
C GLU A 16 25.86 4.23 2.75
N LEU A 17 24.87 4.86 2.14
CA LEU A 17 25.06 5.72 0.96
C LEU A 17 25.78 7.02 1.36
N GLU A 18 25.41 7.68 2.45
CA GLU A 18 26.13 8.85 2.98
C GLU A 18 27.58 8.55 3.33
N ALA A 19 27.86 7.36 3.87
CA ALA A 19 29.23 6.94 4.18
C ALA A 19 30.10 6.69 2.93
N ARG A 20 29.48 6.46 1.78
CA ARG A 20 30.17 6.17 0.51
C ARG A 20 30.20 7.34 -0.45
N SER A 21 29.25 8.26 -0.33
CA SER A 21 29.07 9.40 -1.23
C SER A 21 28.56 10.59 -0.45
N GLU A 22 28.90 11.79 -0.84
CA GLU A 22 28.27 13.00 -0.33
C GLU A 22 26.83 13.02 -0.86
N LEU A 23 25.84 13.04 0.05
CA LEU A 23 24.41 13.14 -0.26
C LEU A 23 23.89 14.44 0.37
N ASP A 24 23.65 15.43 -0.45
CA ASP A 24 23.14 16.72 -0.02
C ASP A 24 21.63 16.79 -0.11
N ASN A 25 21.06 16.40 -1.27
CA ASN A 25 19.63 16.51 -1.56
C ASN A 25 18.94 15.16 -1.50
N ILE A 26 18.21 14.89 -0.41
CA ILE A 26 17.47 13.63 -0.21
C ILE A 26 15.97 13.93 -0.10
N LEU A 27 15.17 13.31 -0.96
CA LEU A 27 13.73 13.43 -0.94
C LEU A 27 13.06 12.12 -0.55
N ILE A 28 12.21 12.15 0.47
CA ILE A 28 11.38 11.00 0.89
C ILE A 28 9.93 11.28 0.53
N ILE A 29 9.31 10.40 -0.27
CA ILE A 29 7.89 10.47 -0.62
C ILE A 29 7.16 9.29 0.04
N CYS A 30 6.12 9.58 0.83
CA CYS A 30 5.46 8.55 1.63
C CYS A 30 3.96 8.86 1.85
N PRO A 31 3.15 7.88 2.35
CA PRO A 31 1.76 8.12 2.73
C PRO A 31 1.60 9.15 3.84
N LYS A 32 0.55 9.99 3.75
CA LYS A 32 0.23 11.04 4.74
C LYS A 32 0.24 10.56 6.20
N PRO A 33 -0.30 9.39 6.58
CA PRO A 33 -0.23 8.90 7.96
C PRO A 33 1.19 8.78 8.51
N LEU A 34 2.18 8.42 7.67
CA LEU A 34 3.57 8.30 8.11
C LEU A 34 4.21 9.67 8.41
N VAL A 35 3.78 10.71 7.70
CA VAL A 35 4.18 12.10 7.97
C VAL A 35 3.49 12.61 9.24
N ALA A 36 2.18 12.40 9.38
CA ALA A 36 1.39 12.83 10.55
C ALA A 36 1.90 12.19 11.85
N GLU A 37 2.31 10.93 11.81
CA GLU A 37 2.89 10.20 12.95
C GLU A 37 4.40 10.48 13.11
N ARG A 38 4.98 11.34 12.28
CA ARG A 38 6.41 11.71 12.27
C ARG A 38 7.35 10.51 12.21
N LYS A 39 6.93 9.40 11.61
CA LYS A 39 7.69 8.13 11.64
C LYS A 39 9.05 8.26 10.99
N TRP A 40 9.11 8.80 9.77
CA TRP A 40 10.36 9.01 9.06
C TRP A 40 11.28 10.00 9.79
N GLU A 41 10.73 11.11 10.23
CA GLU A 41 11.46 12.14 10.98
C GLU A 41 12.08 11.57 12.26
N LEU A 42 11.30 10.85 13.08
CA LEU A 42 11.78 10.25 14.33
C LEU A 42 12.81 9.13 14.10
N GLU A 43 12.68 8.35 13.04
CA GLU A 43 13.65 7.32 12.72
C GLU A 43 14.96 7.93 12.22
N MET A 44 14.92 8.89 11.30
CA MET A 44 16.12 9.55 10.79
C MET A 44 16.85 10.33 11.89
N LYS A 45 16.11 10.92 12.82
CA LYS A 45 16.70 11.61 13.99
C LYS A 45 17.49 10.70 14.92
N ARG A 46 17.24 9.37 14.94
CA ARG A 46 18.06 8.39 15.66
C ARG A 46 19.46 8.22 15.08
N PHE A 47 19.65 8.67 13.85
CA PHE A 47 20.92 8.63 13.13
C PHE A 47 21.53 10.03 12.97
N ASP A 48 21.05 10.98 13.77
CA ASP A 48 21.47 12.40 13.75
C ASP A 48 21.17 13.11 12.42
N GLU A 49 20.07 12.66 11.74
CA GLU A 49 19.60 13.27 10.51
C GLU A 49 18.30 14.05 10.74
N ASP A 50 18.27 15.31 10.30
CA ASP A 50 17.10 16.15 10.38
C ASP A 50 16.40 16.26 9.02
N PHE A 51 15.26 15.56 8.90
CA PHE A 51 14.38 15.64 7.75
C PHE A 51 13.18 16.54 8.03
N ILE A 52 12.85 17.41 7.09
CA ILE A 52 11.77 18.40 7.23
C ILE A 52 10.53 17.92 6.47
N PRO A 53 9.40 17.71 7.14
CA PRO A 53 8.15 17.43 6.45
C PRO A 53 7.62 18.68 5.75
N LEU A 54 7.33 18.57 4.45
CA LEU A 54 6.75 19.64 3.65
C LEU A 54 5.23 19.43 3.53
N ASP A 55 4.48 20.47 3.82
CA ASP A 55 3.08 20.56 3.44
C ASP A 55 2.92 21.15 2.03
N GLY A 56 1.67 21.21 1.52
CA GLY A 56 1.43 21.71 0.17
C GLY A 56 1.82 23.19 -0.02
N ALA A 57 1.73 24.04 1.02
CA ALA A 57 2.11 25.43 0.93
C ALA A 57 3.64 25.59 0.90
N ILE A 58 4.33 24.87 1.77
CA ILE A 58 5.80 24.87 1.83
C ILE A 58 6.40 24.30 0.53
N LEU A 59 5.85 23.21 0.00
CA LEU A 59 6.33 22.63 -1.25
C LEU A 59 6.18 23.62 -2.44
N ARG A 60 5.02 24.26 -2.57
CA ARG A 60 4.82 25.27 -3.62
C ARG A 60 5.74 26.47 -3.45
N GLN A 61 6.03 26.86 -2.21
CA GLN A 61 7.02 27.91 -1.94
C GLN A 61 8.43 27.49 -2.34
N ALA A 62 8.81 26.23 -2.02
CA ALA A 62 10.10 25.67 -2.44
C ALA A 62 10.25 25.65 -3.97
N ILE A 63 9.19 25.26 -4.69
CA ILE A 63 9.17 25.31 -6.17
C ILE A 63 9.34 26.76 -6.67
N SER A 64 8.64 27.71 -6.07
CA SER A 64 8.77 29.14 -6.45
C SER A 64 10.15 29.71 -6.15
N ASP A 65 10.76 29.32 -5.03
CA ASP A 65 12.13 29.69 -4.69
C ASP A 65 13.12 29.05 -5.69
N THR A 66 12.94 27.77 -6.02
CA THR A 66 13.77 27.07 -7.03
C THR A 66 13.67 27.75 -8.40
N HIS A 67 12.47 28.14 -8.84
CA HIS A 67 12.28 28.86 -10.10
C HIS A 67 13.04 30.20 -10.12
N ARG A 68 13.09 30.92 -8.98
CA ARG A 68 13.77 32.21 -8.87
C ARG A 68 15.29 32.05 -8.78
N ASP A 69 15.75 31.10 -7.98
CA ASP A 69 17.15 30.98 -7.56
C ASP A 69 17.91 29.92 -8.39
N GLU A 70 17.21 29.22 -9.31
CA GLU A 70 17.71 28.13 -10.18
C GLU A 70 18.31 26.93 -9.41
N GLU A 71 18.05 26.86 -8.09
CA GLU A 71 18.57 25.83 -7.20
C GLU A 71 17.52 25.45 -6.14
N TRP A 72 17.48 24.14 -5.78
CA TRP A 72 16.59 23.67 -4.70
C TRP A 72 17.02 24.30 -3.35
N PRO A 73 16.07 24.83 -2.56
CA PRO A 73 16.43 25.55 -1.32
C PRO A 73 17.16 24.63 -0.32
N VAL A 74 18.36 24.99 0.11
CA VAL A 74 19.22 24.25 1.04
C VAL A 74 18.49 23.89 2.33
N ARG A 75 17.57 24.74 2.80
CA ARG A 75 16.74 24.45 3.98
C ARG A 75 15.83 23.23 3.82
N TYR A 76 15.60 22.75 2.59
CA TYR A 76 14.77 21.58 2.26
C TYR A 76 15.56 20.50 1.56
N ASN A 77 16.87 20.50 1.70
CA ASN A 77 17.75 19.49 1.10
C ASN A 77 17.45 18.07 1.61
N LYS A 78 16.96 17.91 2.85
CA LYS A 78 16.46 16.66 3.42
C LYS A 78 14.95 16.79 3.72
N ALA A 79 14.10 16.42 2.77
CA ALA A 79 12.68 16.67 2.83
C ALA A 79 11.83 15.41 2.82
N ILE A 80 10.65 15.48 3.45
CA ILE A 80 9.62 14.42 3.44
C ILE A 80 8.33 15.00 2.85
N ILE A 81 7.80 14.36 1.81
CA ILE A 81 6.60 14.80 1.08
C ILE A 81 5.53 13.71 1.14
N PRO A 82 4.29 14.00 1.61
CA PRO A 82 3.20 13.05 1.49
C PRO A 82 2.63 13.01 0.08
N TYR A 83 2.22 11.81 -0.41
CA TYR A 83 1.57 11.67 -1.73
C TYR A 83 0.37 12.61 -1.94
N SER A 84 -0.38 12.88 -0.87
CA SER A 84 -1.62 13.67 -0.92
C SER A 84 -1.47 15.14 -1.31
N ILE A 85 -0.23 15.68 -1.33
CA ILE A 85 0.01 17.06 -1.77
C ILE A 85 0.52 17.16 -3.21
N LEU A 86 0.73 16.02 -3.87
CA LEU A 86 1.23 15.93 -5.25
C LEU A 86 0.05 16.03 -6.23
N ASP A 87 -0.47 17.24 -6.41
CA ASP A 87 -1.62 17.57 -7.24
C ASP A 87 -1.24 18.28 -8.56
N SER A 88 -2.25 18.72 -9.34
CA SER A 88 -2.04 19.47 -10.58
C SER A 88 -1.30 20.78 -10.35
N ARG A 89 -1.53 21.45 -9.23
CA ARG A 89 -0.91 22.74 -8.90
C ARG A 89 0.58 22.59 -8.61
N VAL A 90 0.97 21.47 -8.01
CA VAL A 90 2.39 21.14 -7.81
C VAL A 90 3.05 20.79 -9.14
N TYR A 91 2.35 20.03 -10.02
CA TYR A 91 2.94 19.58 -11.27
C TYR A 91 2.97 20.66 -12.36
N GLU A 92 1.81 21.28 -12.64
CA GLU A 92 1.62 22.23 -13.76
C GLU A 92 1.68 23.70 -13.32
N GLY A 93 1.55 23.95 -12.01
CA GLY A 93 1.37 25.31 -11.49
C GLY A 93 -0.08 25.81 -11.65
N GLU A 94 -0.32 27.07 -11.31
CA GLU A 94 -1.63 27.68 -11.40
C GLU A 94 -1.52 29.18 -11.71
N ASP A 95 -2.34 29.67 -12.64
CA ASP A 95 -2.44 31.09 -12.96
C ASP A 95 -3.44 31.79 -12.06
N HIS A 96 -3.00 32.74 -11.24
CA HIS A 96 -3.84 33.56 -10.42
C HIS A 96 -3.93 35.00 -10.93
N ARG A 97 -5.00 35.71 -10.58
CA ARG A 97 -5.17 37.15 -10.92
C ARG A 97 -4.03 38.05 -10.39
N ARG A 98 -3.27 37.57 -9.42
CA ARG A 98 -2.15 38.29 -8.76
C ARG A 98 -0.76 37.83 -9.15
N GLY A 99 -0.66 36.85 -10.08
CA GLY A 99 0.60 36.28 -10.54
C GLY A 99 0.52 34.77 -10.75
N LYS A 100 1.52 34.23 -11.44
CA LYS A 100 1.63 32.78 -11.69
C LYS A 100 2.22 32.07 -10.46
N GLN A 101 1.60 31.00 -10.03
CA GLN A 101 2.19 30.01 -9.14
C GLN A 101 2.89 28.94 -9.99
N TYR A 102 4.21 28.82 -9.84
CA TYR A 102 5.01 27.88 -10.63
C TYR A 102 4.80 26.44 -10.16
N GLY A 103 4.79 25.52 -11.13
CA GLY A 103 4.80 24.08 -10.92
C GLY A 103 6.17 23.47 -11.24
N LEU A 104 6.28 22.14 -11.05
CA LEU A 104 7.51 21.39 -11.37
C LEU A 104 7.91 21.54 -12.84
N LEU A 105 6.94 21.62 -13.75
CA LEU A 105 7.20 21.77 -15.19
C LEU A 105 7.77 23.15 -15.57
N ASP A 106 7.66 24.14 -14.72
CA ASP A 106 8.18 25.48 -14.97
C ASP A 106 9.64 25.66 -14.54
N LEU A 107 10.24 24.60 -13.94
CA LEU A 107 11.60 24.68 -13.42
C LEU A 107 12.63 24.38 -14.53
N ASP A 108 13.48 25.38 -14.78
CA ASP A 108 14.61 25.31 -15.70
C ASP A 108 15.78 26.14 -15.15
N PRO A 109 16.86 25.51 -14.67
CA PRO A 109 17.13 24.07 -14.64
C PRO A 109 16.22 23.33 -13.64
N ALA A 110 15.95 22.05 -13.92
CA ALA A 110 15.26 21.17 -12.99
C ALA A 110 16.12 20.91 -11.73
N PRO A 111 15.53 20.84 -10.53
CA PRO A 111 16.29 20.54 -9.32
C PRO A 111 16.85 19.13 -9.35
N HIS A 112 18.07 18.98 -8.86
CA HIS A 112 18.75 17.70 -8.77
C HIS A 112 18.67 17.12 -7.37
N PHE A 113 18.42 15.80 -7.29
CA PHE A 113 18.37 15.03 -6.04
C PHE A 113 19.40 13.89 -6.09
N ASP A 114 20.22 13.77 -5.06
CA ASP A 114 21.16 12.64 -4.95
C ASP A 114 20.41 11.34 -4.68
N LEU A 115 19.32 11.40 -3.90
CA LEU A 115 18.53 10.24 -3.53
C LEU A 115 17.04 10.56 -3.39
N VAL A 116 16.21 9.80 -4.08
CA VAL A 116 14.75 9.81 -3.91
C VAL A 116 14.30 8.47 -3.32
N ILE A 117 13.65 8.50 -2.16
CA ILE A 117 13.08 7.33 -1.48
C ILE A 117 11.58 7.39 -1.56
N ILE A 118 10.97 6.35 -2.10
CA ILE A 118 9.53 6.23 -2.27
C ILE A 118 9.02 5.11 -1.37
N ASP A 119 8.33 5.49 -0.28
CA ASP A 119 7.81 4.52 0.68
C ASP A 119 6.37 4.12 0.35
N GLU A 120 6.05 2.83 0.60
CA GLU A 120 4.78 2.20 0.20
C GLU A 120 4.47 2.47 -1.28
N ALA A 121 5.47 2.25 -2.14
CA ALA A 121 5.43 2.58 -3.58
C ALA A 121 4.22 1.98 -4.33
N HIS A 122 3.53 0.99 -3.76
CA HIS A 122 2.30 0.44 -4.33
C HIS A 122 1.14 1.45 -4.39
N HIS A 123 1.24 2.61 -3.72
CA HIS A 123 0.29 3.72 -3.88
C HIS A 123 0.44 4.43 -5.22
N ILE A 124 1.59 4.30 -5.90
CA ILE A 124 1.82 4.91 -7.22
C ILE A 124 1.17 4.04 -8.28
N ARG A 125 0.15 4.56 -8.95
CA ARG A 125 -0.56 3.86 -10.02
C ARG A 125 -0.60 4.72 -11.27
N ASN A 126 -0.17 4.15 -12.39
CA ASN A 126 -0.30 4.78 -13.70
C ASN A 126 -1.63 4.37 -14.34
N GLY A 127 -2.30 5.33 -14.97
CA GLY A 127 -3.53 5.06 -15.72
C GLY A 127 -4.79 4.93 -14.87
N SER A 128 -4.75 5.43 -13.64
CA SER A 128 -5.97 5.63 -12.85
C SER A 128 -6.94 6.57 -13.59
N LEU A 129 -8.23 6.25 -13.58
CA LEU A 129 -9.29 7.17 -14.00
C LEU A 129 -9.40 8.39 -13.06
N ASP A 130 -8.77 8.30 -11.92
CA ASP A 130 -8.63 9.33 -10.91
C ASP A 130 -7.52 10.31 -11.33
N LYS A 131 -7.90 11.56 -11.59
CA LYS A 131 -6.97 12.60 -12.03
C LYS A 131 -5.89 12.91 -11.00
N ASP A 132 -6.22 12.87 -9.71
CA ASP A 132 -5.28 13.21 -8.65
C ASP A 132 -4.19 12.14 -8.50
N LYS A 133 -4.56 10.86 -8.61
CA LYS A 133 -3.57 9.76 -8.63
C LYS A 133 -2.67 9.82 -9.87
N ALA A 134 -3.20 10.32 -11.00
CA ALA A 134 -2.40 10.56 -12.20
C ALA A 134 -1.38 11.68 -11.98
N TYR A 135 -1.73 12.75 -11.25
CA TYR A 135 -0.79 13.83 -10.94
C TYR A 135 0.27 13.40 -9.92
N ALA A 136 -0.11 12.65 -8.90
CA ALA A 136 0.86 12.06 -7.97
C ALA A 136 1.91 11.20 -8.70
N TYR A 137 1.48 10.37 -9.66
CA TYR A 137 2.39 9.61 -10.52
C TYR A 137 3.32 10.52 -11.33
N LYS A 138 2.78 11.58 -11.96
CA LYS A 138 3.58 12.53 -12.76
C LYS A 138 4.63 13.27 -11.92
N CYS A 139 4.25 13.71 -10.72
CA CYS A 139 5.19 14.35 -9.79
C CYS A 139 6.29 13.39 -9.34
N VAL A 140 5.93 12.16 -8.94
CA VAL A 140 6.91 11.13 -8.54
C VAL A 140 7.84 10.82 -9.70
N ARG A 141 7.32 10.67 -10.91
CA ARG A 141 8.12 10.44 -12.11
C ARG A 141 9.11 11.57 -12.34
N TYR A 142 8.66 12.82 -12.22
CA TYR A 142 9.53 13.99 -12.33
C TYR A 142 10.71 13.93 -11.34
N PHE A 143 10.43 13.64 -10.06
CA PHE A 143 11.49 13.50 -9.06
C PHE A 143 12.43 12.32 -9.34
N CYS A 144 11.92 11.19 -9.83
CA CYS A 144 12.76 10.05 -10.22
C CYS A 144 13.66 10.36 -11.41
N GLU A 145 13.16 11.11 -12.40
CA GLU A 145 13.93 11.48 -13.61
C GLU A 145 15.06 12.48 -13.31
N HIS A 146 14.97 13.20 -12.18
CA HIS A 146 15.97 14.19 -11.76
C HIS A 146 16.72 13.75 -10.48
N ALA A 147 16.86 12.43 -10.28
CA ALA A 147 17.59 11.85 -9.17
C ALA A 147 18.70 10.92 -9.65
N ASP A 148 19.86 10.95 -8.97
CA ASP A 148 20.96 10.01 -9.22
C ASP A 148 20.60 8.59 -8.81
N ALA A 149 19.90 8.46 -7.67
CA ALA A 149 19.47 7.18 -7.15
C ALA A 149 18.00 7.19 -6.71
N VAL A 150 17.29 6.12 -7.01
CA VAL A 150 15.89 5.93 -6.59
C VAL A 150 15.74 4.63 -5.84
N ILE A 151 15.11 4.69 -4.66
CA ILE A 151 14.79 3.53 -3.85
C ILE A 151 13.28 3.46 -3.66
N MET A 152 12.67 2.36 -4.09
CA MET A 152 11.25 2.09 -3.89
C MET A 152 11.05 1.01 -2.83
N LEU A 153 10.29 1.33 -1.79
CA LEU A 153 10.00 0.44 -0.68
C LEU A 153 8.51 0.06 -0.73
N THR A 154 8.23 -1.23 -0.73
CA THR A 154 6.86 -1.72 -0.68
C THR A 154 6.76 -3.06 0.02
N ALA A 155 5.73 -3.23 0.85
CA ALA A 155 5.44 -4.52 1.47
C ALA A 155 4.78 -5.51 0.49
N THR A 156 4.20 -5.01 -0.60
CA THR A 156 3.30 -5.75 -1.49
C THR A 156 3.49 -5.33 -2.95
N PRO A 157 4.64 -5.67 -3.57
CA PRO A 157 4.91 -5.26 -4.96
C PRO A 157 3.97 -5.90 -5.99
N LEU A 158 3.27 -6.97 -5.63
CA LEU A 158 2.40 -7.79 -6.50
C LEU A 158 0.97 -7.85 -5.95
N GLN A 159 0.38 -6.71 -5.55
CA GLN A 159 -0.96 -6.77 -4.92
C GLN A 159 -2.10 -6.91 -5.91
N THR A 160 -2.00 -6.34 -7.11
CA THR A 160 -3.17 -6.18 -7.98
C THR A 160 -2.99 -6.63 -9.42
N SER A 161 -1.87 -6.31 -10.06
CA SER A 161 -1.66 -6.69 -11.46
C SER A 161 -0.19 -6.58 -11.90
N ASP A 162 0.13 -7.21 -13.03
CA ASP A 162 1.42 -7.04 -13.73
C ASP A 162 1.65 -5.58 -14.15
N ASP A 163 0.56 -4.82 -14.36
CA ASP A 163 0.62 -3.41 -14.72
C ASP A 163 1.16 -2.53 -13.58
N ASP A 164 0.87 -2.87 -12.32
CA ASP A 164 1.40 -2.14 -11.17
C ASP A 164 2.91 -2.36 -11.03
N LEU A 165 3.36 -3.60 -11.20
CA LEU A 165 4.80 -3.91 -11.20
C LEU A 165 5.52 -3.23 -12.36
N PHE A 166 4.94 -3.26 -13.57
CA PHE A 166 5.47 -2.52 -14.72
C PHE A 166 5.66 -1.04 -14.39
N THR A 167 4.66 -0.40 -13.79
CA THR A 167 4.73 1.03 -13.43
C THR A 167 5.91 1.34 -12.52
N LEU A 168 6.12 0.53 -11.47
CA LEU A 168 7.24 0.71 -10.56
C LEU A 168 8.60 0.46 -11.22
N MET A 169 8.68 -0.58 -12.03
CA MET A 169 9.93 -0.93 -12.72
C MET A 169 10.30 0.07 -13.82
N ASN A 170 9.30 0.62 -14.53
CA ASN A 170 9.52 1.69 -15.51
C ASN A 170 10.01 2.99 -14.85
N LEU A 171 9.49 3.33 -13.65
CA LEU A 171 9.98 4.49 -12.89
C LEU A 171 11.43 4.29 -12.38
N LEU A 172 11.81 3.06 -12.02
CA LEU A 172 13.18 2.76 -11.57
C LEU A 172 14.20 2.77 -12.72
N ARG A 173 13.84 2.19 -13.85
CA ARG A 173 14.74 2.00 -14.99
C ARG A 173 13.98 2.21 -16.31
N PRO A 174 13.61 3.45 -16.63
CA PRO A 174 12.94 3.78 -17.90
C PRO A 174 13.80 3.48 -19.11
N ASP A 175 15.13 3.46 -18.96
CA ASP A 175 16.11 3.10 -19.97
C ASP A 175 16.08 1.60 -20.36
N VAL A 176 15.71 0.73 -19.42
CA VAL A 176 15.67 -0.72 -19.63
C VAL A 176 14.24 -1.21 -19.90
N ILE A 177 13.28 -0.68 -19.15
CA ILE A 177 11.87 -1.08 -19.23
C ILE A 177 11.08 0.07 -19.87
N MET A 178 11.21 0.21 -21.19
CA MET A 178 10.65 1.33 -21.94
C MET A 178 9.12 1.26 -22.06
N ASP A 179 8.58 0.05 -22.25
CA ASP A 179 7.16 -0.18 -22.45
C ASP A 179 6.69 -1.53 -21.88
N LYS A 180 5.37 -1.76 -21.93
CA LYS A 180 4.75 -3.00 -21.41
C LYS A 180 5.17 -4.26 -22.18
N ASP A 181 5.49 -4.16 -23.45
CA ASP A 181 5.84 -5.33 -24.26
C ASP A 181 7.26 -5.80 -23.93
N VAL A 182 8.19 -4.86 -23.75
CA VAL A 182 9.53 -5.15 -23.22
C VAL A 182 9.45 -5.76 -21.83
N PHE A 183 8.63 -5.19 -20.92
CA PHE A 183 8.42 -5.75 -19.59
C PHE A 183 7.89 -7.18 -19.63
N ARG A 184 6.87 -7.44 -20.45
CA ARG A 184 6.29 -8.79 -20.61
C ARG A 184 7.30 -9.77 -21.18
N MET A 185 8.08 -9.33 -22.18
CA MET A 185 9.15 -10.16 -22.76
C MET A 185 10.18 -10.54 -21.69
N MET A 186 10.61 -9.60 -20.85
CA MET A 186 11.52 -9.85 -19.73
C MET A 186 10.91 -10.72 -18.64
N SER A 187 9.61 -10.62 -18.40
CA SER A 187 8.91 -11.35 -17.34
C SER A 187 8.68 -12.82 -17.64
N ARG A 188 8.47 -13.18 -18.93
CA ARG A 188 8.10 -14.55 -19.34
C ARG A 188 9.04 -15.65 -18.82
N PRO A 189 10.37 -15.55 -18.85
CA PRO A 189 11.24 -16.61 -18.37
C PRO A 189 11.18 -16.81 -16.84
N ASN A 190 10.71 -15.83 -16.09
CA ASN A 190 10.67 -15.88 -14.63
C ASN A 190 9.73 -16.97 -14.09
N GLU A 191 8.71 -17.36 -14.84
CA GLU A 191 7.82 -18.47 -14.49
C GLU A 191 8.59 -19.81 -14.47
N PHE A 192 9.41 -20.07 -15.46
CA PHE A 192 10.25 -21.26 -15.53
C PHE A 192 11.32 -21.25 -14.43
N ILE A 193 11.94 -20.11 -14.14
CA ILE A 193 12.88 -19.93 -13.04
C ILE A 193 12.20 -20.26 -11.70
N TYR A 194 10.97 -19.78 -11.49
CA TYR A 194 10.20 -20.09 -10.30
C TYR A 194 9.90 -21.60 -10.17
N ARG A 195 9.43 -22.25 -11.26
CA ARG A 195 9.12 -23.69 -11.27
C ARG A 195 10.39 -24.51 -11.03
N CYS A 196 11.50 -24.18 -11.65
CA CYS A 196 12.81 -24.78 -11.40
C CYS A 196 13.20 -24.68 -9.94
N SER A 197 13.20 -23.49 -9.36
CA SER A 197 13.54 -23.27 -7.95
C SER A 197 12.59 -24.01 -7.00
N HIS A 198 11.32 -24.15 -7.35
CA HIS A 198 10.32 -24.89 -6.59
C HIS A 198 10.59 -26.41 -6.61
N ALA A 199 10.94 -26.97 -7.77
CA ALA A 199 11.31 -28.38 -7.90
C ALA A 199 12.53 -28.73 -7.04
N ILE A 200 13.59 -27.90 -7.09
CA ILE A 200 14.81 -28.09 -6.28
C ILE A 200 14.50 -28.04 -4.79
N ARG A 201 13.60 -27.15 -4.34
CA ARG A 201 13.21 -27.02 -2.93
C ARG A 201 12.38 -28.21 -2.45
N GLY A 202 11.45 -28.66 -3.28
CA GLY A 202 10.55 -29.76 -2.95
C GLY A 202 11.28 -31.10 -2.81
N ALA A 203 12.32 -31.30 -3.61
CA ALA A 203 13.15 -32.52 -3.63
C ALA A 203 12.32 -33.82 -3.67
N GLY A 204 11.20 -33.80 -4.40
CA GLY A 204 10.39 -35.00 -4.65
C GLY A 204 11.10 -35.96 -5.60
N GLU A 205 10.50 -37.09 -5.85
CA GLU A 205 11.02 -38.04 -6.81
C GLU A 205 11.15 -37.38 -8.21
N GLY A 206 12.29 -37.53 -8.88
CA GLY A 206 12.55 -36.94 -10.19
C GLY A 206 12.71 -35.42 -10.21
N TRP A 207 12.99 -34.77 -9.09
CA TRP A 207 13.07 -33.31 -9.00
C TRP A 207 14.15 -32.71 -9.92
N GLN A 208 15.26 -33.44 -10.17
CA GLN A 208 16.36 -32.96 -11.01
C GLN A 208 15.92 -32.87 -12.47
N GLU A 209 15.24 -33.89 -12.97
CA GLU A 209 14.70 -33.94 -14.34
C GLU A 209 13.70 -32.81 -14.56
N VAL A 210 12.81 -32.58 -13.59
CA VAL A 210 11.86 -31.45 -13.63
C VAL A 210 12.59 -30.12 -13.63
N ALA A 211 13.59 -29.92 -12.76
CA ALA A 211 14.35 -28.69 -12.68
C ALA A 211 15.13 -28.41 -13.97
N ILE A 212 15.76 -29.44 -14.58
CA ILE A 212 16.46 -29.31 -15.86
C ILE A 212 15.50 -28.95 -16.98
N ALA A 213 14.34 -29.62 -17.06
CA ALA A 213 13.33 -29.33 -18.08
C ALA A 213 12.82 -27.90 -18.00
N GLU A 214 12.51 -27.42 -16.78
CA GLU A 214 12.06 -26.04 -16.58
C GLU A 214 13.16 -25.02 -16.92
N LEU A 215 14.41 -25.31 -16.58
CA LEU A 215 15.54 -24.46 -16.96
C LEU A 215 15.72 -24.41 -18.48
N GLN A 216 15.59 -25.55 -19.18
CA GLN A 216 15.64 -25.60 -20.65
C GLN A 216 14.48 -24.86 -21.31
N ASN A 217 13.27 -24.89 -20.69
CA ASN A 217 12.10 -24.15 -21.17
C ASN A 217 12.32 -22.63 -21.18
N ILE A 218 13.24 -22.08 -20.38
CA ILE A 218 13.64 -20.66 -20.44
C ILE A 218 14.02 -20.26 -21.86
N ARG A 219 14.70 -21.14 -22.61
CA ARG A 219 15.15 -20.91 -23.99
C ARG A 219 14.01 -20.79 -25.00
N SER A 220 12.81 -21.22 -24.66
CA SER A 220 11.62 -21.04 -25.50
C SER A 220 11.15 -19.58 -25.55
N THR A 221 11.65 -18.73 -24.66
CA THR A 221 11.33 -17.30 -24.62
C THR A 221 12.42 -16.48 -25.26
N GLN A 222 12.06 -15.39 -25.93
CA GLN A 222 13.02 -14.51 -26.61
C GLN A 222 14.07 -13.93 -25.65
N TRP A 223 13.66 -13.47 -24.49
CA TRP A 223 14.57 -12.94 -23.46
C TRP A 223 15.42 -14.05 -22.84
N GLY A 224 14.82 -15.20 -22.60
CA GLY A 224 15.51 -16.38 -22.07
C GLY A 224 16.64 -16.86 -22.98
N GLU A 225 16.40 -17.00 -24.27
CA GLU A 225 17.42 -17.45 -25.24
C GLU A 225 18.51 -16.40 -25.46
N ASN A 226 18.13 -15.12 -25.58
CA ASN A 226 19.10 -14.07 -25.96
C ASN A 226 19.91 -13.54 -24.79
N ILE A 227 19.40 -13.58 -23.56
CA ILE A 227 20.03 -12.98 -22.39
C ILE A 227 20.34 -14.04 -21.33
N ILE A 228 19.34 -14.79 -20.83
CA ILE A 228 19.54 -15.69 -19.67
C ILE A 228 20.39 -16.90 -20.05
N ALA A 229 20.12 -17.54 -21.19
CA ALA A 229 20.88 -18.70 -21.63
C ALA A 229 22.34 -18.40 -21.99
N LYS A 230 22.67 -17.12 -22.23
CA LYS A 230 24.06 -16.65 -22.46
C LYS A 230 24.79 -16.29 -21.17
N ASN A 231 24.10 -16.27 -20.04
CA ASN A 231 24.75 -16.04 -18.77
C ASN A 231 25.56 -17.28 -18.37
N PRO A 232 26.85 -17.15 -18.01
CA PRO A 232 27.65 -18.30 -17.59
C PRO A 232 27.02 -19.11 -16.45
N LEU A 233 26.37 -18.44 -15.51
CA LEU A 233 25.66 -19.07 -14.38
C LEU A 233 24.59 -20.06 -14.85
N TYR A 234 23.92 -19.82 -15.98
CA TYR A 234 22.94 -20.73 -16.53
C TYR A 234 23.55 -22.10 -16.92
N ALA A 235 24.71 -22.10 -17.56
CA ALA A 235 25.43 -23.31 -17.92
C ALA A 235 25.98 -24.05 -16.69
N ASP A 236 26.48 -23.31 -15.69
CA ASP A 236 26.97 -23.87 -14.44
C ASP A 236 25.85 -24.58 -13.66
N ILE A 237 24.65 -23.98 -13.59
CA ILE A 237 23.49 -24.56 -12.94
C ILE A 237 23.08 -25.87 -13.65
N LEU A 238 23.01 -25.89 -14.99
CA LEU A 238 22.68 -27.11 -15.73
C LEU A 238 23.69 -28.23 -15.47
N THR A 239 24.97 -27.92 -15.46
CA THR A 239 26.06 -28.87 -15.14
C THR A 239 25.93 -29.39 -13.72
N TRP A 240 25.58 -28.54 -12.78
CA TRP A 240 25.38 -28.91 -11.40
C TRP A 240 24.17 -29.81 -11.18
N LEU A 241 23.03 -29.48 -11.83
CA LEU A 241 21.80 -30.29 -11.79
C LEU A 241 21.97 -31.71 -12.37
N ALA A 242 22.92 -31.88 -13.30
CA ALA A 242 23.19 -33.18 -13.90
C ALA A 242 24.00 -34.15 -12.99
N ARG A 243 24.50 -33.67 -11.82
CA ARG A 243 25.24 -34.52 -10.87
C ARG A 243 24.27 -35.43 -10.10
N PRO A 244 24.61 -36.72 -9.91
CA PRO A 244 23.73 -37.68 -9.24
C PRO A 244 23.56 -37.42 -7.74
N ASP A 245 24.60 -36.91 -7.08
CA ASP A 245 24.65 -36.74 -5.61
C ASP A 245 24.70 -35.28 -5.24
N ILE A 246 23.55 -34.65 -5.07
CA ILE A 246 23.42 -33.24 -4.64
C ILE A 246 22.96 -33.21 -3.17
N THR A 247 23.81 -32.69 -2.28
CA THR A 247 23.51 -32.57 -0.86
C THR A 247 22.43 -31.49 -0.58
N ARG A 248 21.88 -31.50 0.63
CA ARG A 248 20.89 -30.48 1.04
C ARG A 248 21.48 -29.06 1.02
N GLU A 249 22.75 -28.92 1.41
CA GLU A 249 23.42 -27.61 1.42
C GLU A 249 23.67 -27.12 0.00
N GLU A 250 24.14 -27.98 -0.88
CA GLU A 250 24.30 -27.67 -2.31
C GLU A 250 22.98 -27.28 -2.96
N ARG A 251 21.85 -27.92 -2.61
CA ARG A 251 20.52 -27.55 -3.10
C ARG A 251 20.11 -26.14 -2.67
N VAL A 252 20.44 -25.72 -1.44
CA VAL A 252 20.16 -24.35 -0.98
C VAL A 252 20.91 -23.33 -1.82
N LYS A 253 22.19 -23.60 -2.11
CA LYS A 253 22.99 -22.73 -2.98
C LYS A 253 22.44 -22.72 -4.41
N LEU A 254 22.14 -23.90 -4.96
CA LEU A 254 21.57 -24.06 -6.30
C LEU A 254 20.24 -23.30 -6.47
N VAL A 255 19.36 -23.31 -5.45
CA VAL A 255 18.15 -22.47 -5.44
C VAL A 255 18.50 -20.99 -5.51
N SER A 256 19.50 -20.54 -4.78
CA SER A 256 19.95 -19.14 -4.80
C SER A 256 20.49 -18.76 -6.18
N ASP A 257 21.26 -19.64 -6.79
CA ASP A 257 21.86 -19.43 -8.12
C ASP A 257 20.78 -19.40 -9.21
N VAL A 258 19.80 -20.31 -9.17
CA VAL A 258 18.62 -20.28 -10.08
C VAL A 258 17.82 -18.99 -9.92
N GLU A 259 17.58 -18.56 -8.68
CA GLU A 259 16.87 -17.29 -8.42
C GLU A 259 17.64 -16.04 -8.87
N SER A 260 18.96 -16.12 -8.93
CA SER A 260 19.82 -15.05 -9.46
C SER A 260 19.68 -14.87 -10.97
N LEU A 261 19.13 -15.86 -11.68
CA LEU A 261 18.78 -15.73 -13.11
C LEU A 261 17.50 -14.92 -13.36
N HIS A 262 16.76 -14.56 -12.32
CA HIS A 262 15.53 -13.78 -12.46
C HIS A 262 15.78 -12.45 -13.16
N SER A 263 14.98 -12.13 -14.17
CA SER A 263 15.21 -10.97 -15.08
C SER A 263 15.31 -9.63 -14.35
N PHE A 264 14.66 -9.50 -13.19
CA PHE A 264 14.67 -8.28 -12.39
C PHE A 264 15.53 -8.39 -11.11
N ASN A 265 16.42 -9.37 -11.03
CA ASN A 265 17.21 -9.62 -9.81
C ASN A 265 18.09 -8.43 -9.41
N THR A 266 18.60 -7.66 -10.37
CA THR A 266 19.42 -6.46 -10.09
C THR A 266 18.61 -5.25 -9.64
N MET A 267 17.30 -5.24 -9.90
CA MET A 267 16.40 -4.12 -9.61
C MET A 267 15.49 -4.38 -8.43
N LEU A 268 15.20 -5.67 -8.14
CA LEU A 268 14.22 -6.07 -7.13
C LEU A 268 14.87 -6.95 -6.07
N ASN A 269 14.98 -6.41 -4.84
CA ASN A 269 15.41 -7.19 -3.69
C ASN A 269 14.19 -7.60 -2.84
N ARG A 270 14.00 -8.90 -2.62
CA ARG A 270 12.90 -9.44 -1.85
C ARG A 270 13.39 -10.15 -0.59
N THR A 271 13.15 -9.56 0.57
CA THR A 271 13.36 -10.23 1.85
C THR A 271 12.33 -11.34 2.04
N ARG A 272 12.76 -12.59 2.12
CA ARG A 272 11.87 -13.75 2.32
C ARG A 272 11.68 -14.02 3.80
N ARG A 273 10.55 -14.66 4.13
CA ARG A 273 10.26 -15.06 5.52
C ARG A 273 11.30 -16.01 6.10
N LYS A 274 11.89 -16.88 5.28
CA LYS A 274 12.95 -17.83 5.69
C LYS A 274 14.29 -17.17 6.00
N ASP A 275 14.53 -15.96 5.48
CA ASP A 275 15.77 -15.21 5.73
C ASP A 275 15.73 -14.50 7.10
N ILE A 276 14.60 -14.67 7.81
CA ILE A 276 14.37 -14.11 9.14
C ILE A 276 14.42 -15.25 10.15
N GLN A 277 15.42 -15.27 11.03
CA GLN A 277 15.66 -16.36 11.99
C GLN A 277 14.49 -16.59 12.98
N ASP A 278 13.74 -15.53 13.34
CA ASP A 278 12.61 -15.59 14.28
C ASP A 278 11.27 -15.56 13.53
N PHE A 279 10.94 -16.64 12.87
CA PHE A 279 9.69 -16.72 12.12
C PHE A 279 8.56 -17.35 12.96
N CYS A 280 7.53 -16.56 13.28
CA CYS A 280 6.28 -17.07 13.83
C CYS A 280 5.40 -17.68 12.73
N ILE A 281 5.04 -18.95 12.88
CA ILE A 281 4.08 -19.62 12.02
C ILE A 281 2.71 -18.97 12.22
N ARG A 282 2.15 -18.42 11.13
CA ARG A 282 0.77 -17.91 11.14
C ARG A 282 -0.17 -19.01 10.71
N ARG A 283 -1.13 -19.31 11.57
CA ARG A 283 -2.27 -20.17 11.25
C ARG A 283 -3.49 -19.26 11.15
N SER A 284 -4.08 -19.16 9.96
CA SER A 284 -5.35 -18.46 9.77
C SER A 284 -6.49 -19.34 10.30
N TYR A 285 -7.37 -18.74 11.06
CA TYR A 285 -8.58 -19.36 11.59
C TYR A 285 -9.75 -18.44 11.33
N THR A 286 -10.84 -18.95 10.77
CA THR A 286 -12.06 -18.20 10.49
C THR A 286 -13.12 -18.62 11.49
N VAL A 287 -13.68 -17.65 12.21
CA VAL A 287 -14.86 -17.84 13.07
C VAL A 287 -16.06 -17.28 12.33
N GLU A 288 -16.99 -18.15 11.95
CA GLU A 288 -18.23 -17.76 11.31
C GLU A 288 -19.23 -17.27 12.35
N THR A 289 -19.85 -16.12 12.09
CA THR A 289 -20.90 -15.54 12.94
C THR A 289 -22.07 -15.11 12.06
N SER A 290 -23.28 -15.32 12.50
CA SER A 290 -24.49 -14.90 11.80
C SER A 290 -25.14 -13.71 12.50
N PHE A 291 -25.76 -12.83 11.72
CA PHE A 291 -26.60 -11.79 12.29
C PHE A 291 -27.84 -12.37 12.96
N THR A 292 -28.30 -11.73 14.03
CA THR A 292 -29.65 -11.96 14.55
C THR A 292 -30.68 -11.44 13.53
N PRO A 293 -31.94 -11.89 13.57
CA PRO A 293 -32.98 -11.37 12.69
C PRO A 293 -33.06 -9.84 12.71
N GLN A 294 -32.99 -9.23 13.90
CA GLN A 294 -33.05 -7.78 14.07
C GLN A 294 -31.82 -7.06 13.45
N GLN A 295 -30.65 -7.64 13.60
CA GLN A 295 -29.44 -7.13 12.95
C GLN A 295 -29.54 -7.23 11.42
N TYR A 296 -30.15 -8.30 10.92
CA TYR A 296 -30.36 -8.50 9.49
C TYR A 296 -31.36 -7.49 8.92
N ASP A 297 -32.46 -7.22 9.64
CA ASP A 297 -33.44 -6.21 9.24
C ASP A 297 -32.82 -4.82 9.20
N LEU A 298 -32.08 -4.43 10.25
CA LEU A 298 -31.37 -3.16 10.26
C LEU A 298 -30.33 -3.06 9.12
N HIS A 299 -29.59 -4.13 8.86
CA HIS A 299 -28.62 -4.16 7.78
C HIS A 299 -29.29 -3.92 6.41
N ASN A 300 -30.42 -4.55 6.14
CA ASN A 300 -31.14 -4.41 4.88
C ASN A 300 -31.73 -3.01 4.69
N GLU A 301 -32.35 -2.45 5.75
CA GLU A 301 -32.90 -1.09 5.68
C GLU A 301 -31.80 -0.03 5.58
N LEU A 302 -30.64 -0.25 6.23
CA LEU A 302 -29.46 0.58 6.05
C LEU A 302 -28.99 0.58 4.59
N LEU A 303 -28.86 -0.58 3.96
CA LEU A 303 -28.46 -0.69 2.56
C LEU A 303 -29.49 -0.04 1.63
N ARG A 304 -30.78 -0.13 1.93
CA ARG A 304 -31.84 0.52 1.18
C ARG A 304 -31.75 2.04 1.29
N PHE A 305 -31.61 2.57 2.49
CA PHE A 305 -31.40 3.99 2.74
C PHE A 305 -30.22 4.54 1.95
N GLU A 306 -29.09 3.87 2.01
CA GLU A 306 -27.86 4.28 1.35
C GLU A 306 -27.99 4.23 -0.18
N TYR A 307 -28.63 3.20 -0.71
CA TYR A 307 -28.91 3.10 -2.15
C TYR A 307 -29.79 4.26 -2.64
N GLU A 308 -30.85 4.59 -1.91
CA GLU A 308 -31.74 5.71 -2.22
C GLU A 308 -31.01 7.07 -2.12
N ALA A 309 -30.18 7.24 -1.10
CA ALA A 309 -29.36 8.43 -0.92
C ALA A 309 -28.38 8.61 -2.09
N LEU A 310 -27.63 7.57 -2.42
CA LEU A 310 -26.62 7.60 -3.48
C LEU A 310 -27.25 7.75 -4.86
N SER A 311 -28.38 7.11 -5.13
CA SER A 311 -29.08 7.20 -6.43
C SER A 311 -29.58 8.62 -6.74
N LYS A 312 -29.84 9.43 -5.70
CA LYS A 312 -30.28 10.82 -5.84
C LYS A 312 -29.13 11.81 -5.93
N LEU A 313 -27.96 11.45 -5.41
CA LEU A 313 -26.81 12.34 -5.26
C LEU A 313 -25.73 12.13 -6.33
N HIS A 314 -25.61 10.93 -6.89
CA HIS A 314 -24.46 10.55 -7.69
C HIS A 314 -24.78 9.95 -9.05
N ASN A 315 -23.78 9.99 -9.93
CA ASN A 315 -23.81 9.27 -11.19
C ASN A 315 -23.80 7.74 -10.92
N VAL A 316 -24.65 7.01 -11.63
CA VAL A 316 -24.92 5.56 -11.49
C VAL A 316 -23.64 4.70 -11.42
N ARG A 317 -22.52 5.15 -11.98
CA ARG A 317 -21.26 4.41 -12.00
C ARG A 317 -20.54 4.35 -10.65
N CYS A 318 -20.73 5.32 -9.76
CA CYS A 318 -20.06 5.38 -8.45
C CYS A 318 -20.81 4.61 -7.35
N ILE A 319 -22.12 4.36 -7.54
CA ILE A 319 -23.00 3.71 -6.55
C ILE A 319 -22.47 2.33 -6.08
N PRO A 320 -22.03 1.39 -6.97
CA PRO A 320 -21.59 0.08 -6.52
C PRO A 320 -20.37 0.14 -5.60
N PHE A 321 -19.45 1.08 -5.82
CA PHE A 321 -18.25 1.25 -4.99
C PHE A 321 -18.61 1.77 -3.59
N MET A 322 -19.43 2.82 -3.52
CA MET A 322 -19.88 3.40 -2.26
C MET A 322 -20.71 2.39 -1.45
N MET A 323 -21.64 1.67 -2.09
CA MET A 323 -22.39 0.58 -1.47
C MET A 323 -21.49 -0.54 -0.92
N SER A 324 -20.37 -0.84 -1.59
CA SER A 324 -19.41 -1.82 -1.10
C SER A 324 -18.77 -1.38 0.23
N THR A 325 -18.41 -0.11 0.35
CA THR A 325 -17.83 0.44 1.60
C THR A 325 -18.82 0.36 2.75
N ILE A 326 -20.07 0.76 2.53
CA ILE A 326 -21.12 0.73 3.56
C ILE A 326 -21.46 -0.70 3.99
N ARG A 327 -21.56 -1.63 3.04
CA ARG A 327 -21.71 -3.07 3.36
C ARG A 327 -20.57 -3.57 4.25
N ARG A 328 -19.34 -3.18 3.96
CA ARG A 328 -18.18 -3.54 4.77
C ARG A 328 -18.23 -2.93 6.16
N GLN A 329 -18.69 -1.67 6.29
CA GLN A 329 -18.88 -1.00 7.57
C GLN A 329 -19.96 -1.71 8.42
N ALA A 330 -21.13 -1.99 7.85
CA ALA A 330 -22.21 -2.70 8.53
C ALA A 330 -21.81 -4.12 8.92
N ALA A 331 -21.14 -4.86 8.02
CA ALA A 331 -20.61 -6.18 8.32
C ALA A 331 -19.50 -6.16 9.37
N SER A 332 -18.74 -5.08 9.48
CA SER A 332 -17.71 -4.92 10.50
C SER A 332 -18.34 -4.79 11.90
N CYS A 333 -19.25 -3.83 12.09
CA CYS A 333 -19.96 -3.63 13.33
C CYS A 333 -21.22 -2.79 13.13
N ILE A 334 -22.38 -3.46 13.17
CA ILE A 334 -23.68 -2.79 13.01
C ILE A 334 -24.04 -1.90 14.21
N PHE A 335 -23.67 -2.31 15.42
CA PHE A 335 -23.90 -1.53 16.65
C PHE A 335 -23.08 -0.23 16.70
N GLY A 336 -21.85 -0.26 16.22
CA GLY A 336 -21.00 0.91 16.16
C GLY A 336 -21.41 1.90 15.07
N LEU A 337 -22.16 1.44 14.07
CA LEU A 337 -22.59 2.25 12.93
C LEU A 337 -23.78 3.15 13.27
N ALA A 338 -24.68 2.75 14.18
CA ALA A 338 -25.88 3.53 14.56
C ALA A 338 -25.56 4.95 15.09
N PRO A 339 -24.59 5.17 15.98
CA PRO A 339 -24.17 6.51 16.39
C PRO A 339 -23.62 7.34 15.21
N HIS A 340 -22.90 6.69 14.32
CA HIS A 340 -22.34 7.34 13.14
C HIS A 340 -23.43 7.81 12.16
N ILE A 341 -24.44 7.00 11.90
CA ILE A 341 -25.62 7.39 11.12
C ILE A 341 -26.34 8.58 11.76
N ARG A 342 -26.49 8.58 13.10
CA ARG A 342 -27.10 9.70 13.82
C ARG A 342 -26.31 11.00 13.65
N ASP A 343 -24.99 10.94 13.78
CA ASP A 343 -24.10 12.09 13.54
C ASP A 343 -24.19 12.61 12.11
N LEU A 344 -24.34 11.70 11.12
CA LEU A 344 -24.51 12.05 9.71
C LEU A 344 -25.81 12.80 9.44
N ILE A 345 -26.91 12.35 10.00
CA ILE A 345 -28.22 12.98 9.87
C ILE A 345 -28.20 14.38 10.51
N THR A 346 -27.44 14.58 11.58
CA THR A 346 -27.34 15.86 12.32
C THR A 346 -26.36 16.85 11.71
N ARG A 347 -25.29 16.40 11.06
CA ARG A 347 -24.17 17.27 10.60
C ARG A 347 -24.11 17.54 9.11
N ARG A 348 -25.12 17.17 8.33
CA ARG A 348 -25.11 17.16 6.86
C ARG A 348 -24.37 15.94 6.28
N PHE A 349 -24.91 15.44 5.18
CA PHE A 349 -24.47 14.24 4.45
C PHE A 349 -22.99 14.23 4.00
N ASP A 350 -22.29 15.36 4.14
CA ASP A 350 -20.93 15.60 3.65
C ASP A 350 -19.82 14.80 4.36
N GLN A 351 -20.12 14.11 5.49
CA GLN A 351 -19.13 13.38 6.29
C GLN A 351 -19.25 11.84 6.22
N MET A 352 -19.99 11.30 5.24
CA MET A 352 -20.29 9.86 5.18
C MET A 352 -19.13 8.97 4.76
N VAL A 353 -18.04 9.50 4.23
CA VAL A 353 -16.95 8.70 3.71
C VAL A 353 -15.67 8.95 4.51
N GLU A 354 -15.55 8.32 5.67
CA GLU A 354 -14.26 8.17 6.35
C GLU A 354 -13.49 6.96 5.77
N ASP A 355 -13.19 7.01 4.48
CA ASP A 355 -12.13 6.20 3.90
C ASP A 355 -10.98 7.17 3.55
N PRO A 356 -9.77 7.02 4.12
CA PRO A 356 -8.66 7.91 3.82
C PRO A 356 -8.23 7.90 2.34
N ASP A 357 -8.76 6.98 1.55
CA ASP A 357 -8.46 6.83 0.12
C ASP A 357 -9.58 7.36 -0.81
N VAL A 358 -10.63 8.02 -0.27
CA VAL A 358 -11.74 8.56 -1.09
C VAL A 358 -11.89 10.06 -0.86
N ASP A 359 -11.54 10.86 -1.87
CA ASP A 359 -11.75 12.30 -1.88
C ASP A 359 -13.24 12.65 -1.94
N MET A 360 -13.65 13.58 -1.06
CA MET A 360 -15.03 14.06 -0.94
C MET A 360 -15.36 15.11 -2.00
N TYR A 361 -16.49 14.93 -2.68
CA TYR A 361 -17.10 15.95 -3.53
C TYR A 361 -18.20 16.72 -2.79
N GLU A 362 -18.23 18.05 -2.92
CA GLU A 362 -19.30 18.92 -2.42
C GLU A 362 -20.61 18.72 -3.19
N TYR A 363 -21.73 18.56 -2.46
CA TYR A 363 -23.05 18.36 -3.04
C TYR A 363 -24.09 19.31 -2.47
N ASP A 364 -24.89 19.90 -3.36
CA ASP A 364 -26.03 20.76 -3.04
C ASP A 364 -27.35 19.98 -3.23
N LEU A 365 -28.20 19.91 -2.20
CA LEU A 365 -29.44 19.11 -2.17
C LEU A 365 -30.69 19.97 -2.34
N ASP A 366 -31.51 19.65 -3.35
CA ASP A 366 -32.86 20.24 -3.55
C ASP A 366 -33.87 19.73 -2.50
N GLY A 367 -34.64 20.65 -1.90
CA GLY A 367 -35.45 20.43 -0.69
C GLY A 367 -36.57 19.35 -0.74
N LYS A 368 -36.92 18.77 -1.91
CA LYS A 368 -37.91 17.67 -2.04
C LYS A 368 -37.30 16.25 -1.90
N ALA A 369 -36.05 16.08 -2.18
CA ALA A 369 -35.33 14.82 -1.96
C ALA A 369 -35.13 14.54 -0.46
N THR A 370 -35.08 15.59 0.34
CA THR A 370 -34.75 15.59 1.76
C THR A 370 -35.82 14.88 2.62
N SER A 371 -37.13 15.01 2.34
CA SER A 371 -38.18 14.46 3.19
C SER A 371 -38.25 12.91 3.16
N THR A 372 -38.06 12.30 1.98
CA THR A 372 -38.10 10.84 1.82
C THR A 372 -36.84 10.19 2.42
N LEU A 373 -35.69 10.82 2.25
CA LEU A 373 -34.43 10.35 2.84
C LEU A 373 -34.43 10.50 4.35
N MET A 374 -35.01 11.58 4.89
CA MET A 374 -35.20 11.78 6.33
C MET A 374 -36.10 10.69 6.94
N ALA A 375 -37.19 10.33 6.28
CA ALA A 375 -38.08 9.26 6.74
C ALA A 375 -37.35 7.90 6.80
N LEU A 376 -36.58 7.57 5.76
CA LEU A 376 -35.78 6.35 5.73
C LEU A 376 -34.67 6.38 6.81
N ALA A 377 -33.99 7.51 6.98
CA ALA A 377 -33.00 7.69 8.01
C ALA A 377 -33.55 7.51 9.43
N HIS A 378 -34.74 8.09 9.71
CA HIS A 378 -35.44 7.90 10.98
C HIS A 378 -35.80 6.43 11.20
N HIS A 379 -36.29 5.74 10.18
CA HIS A 379 -36.60 4.32 10.28
C HIS A 379 -35.36 3.46 10.59
N VAL A 380 -34.24 3.73 9.95
CA VAL A 380 -32.95 3.07 10.27
C VAL A 380 -32.54 3.34 11.71
N LEU A 381 -32.72 4.56 12.24
CA LEU A 381 -32.41 4.89 13.63
C LEU A 381 -33.35 4.17 14.60
N GLU A 382 -34.64 4.09 14.30
CA GLU A 382 -35.62 3.31 15.11
C GLU A 382 -35.22 1.84 15.19
N LEU A 383 -34.85 1.21 14.07
CA LEU A 383 -34.37 -0.17 14.06
C LEU A 383 -33.05 -0.33 14.85
N ALA A 384 -32.16 0.67 14.78
CA ALA A 384 -30.93 0.65 15.54
C ALA A 384 -31.15 0.77 17.05
N ASP A 385 -32.16 1.57 17.48
CA ASP A 385 -32.53 1.71 18.89
C ASP A 385 -33.27 0.48 19.43
N LEU A 386 -33.90 -0.31 18.55
CA LEU A 386 -34.57 -1.59 18.89
C LEU A 386 -33.63 -2.81 18.89
N LEU A 387 -32.34 -2.62 18.54
CA LEU A 387 -31.40 -3.73 18.58
C LEU A 387 -31.26 -4.29 20.00
N PRO A 388 -31.34 -5.62 20.17
CA PRO A 388 -31.05 -6.25 21.45
C PRO A 388 -29.59 -6.05 21.81
N GLU A 389 -29.27 -6.14 23.12
CA GLU A 389 -27.86 -6.07 23.57
C GLU A 389 -27.01 -7.27 23.13
N ASP A 390 -27.64 -8.30 22.59
CA ASP A 390 -27.01 -9.53 22.13
C ASP A 390 -26.26 -9.29 20.83
N ASP A 391 -24.93 -9.47 20.88
CA ASP A 391 -24.03 -9.34 19.73
C ASP A 391 -23.23 -10.64 19.55
N PRO A 392 -23.70 -11.58 18.71
CA PRO A 392 -23.03 -12.86 18.47
C PRO A 392 -21.59 -12.72 17.99
N LYS A 393 -21.29 -11.63 17.25
CA LYS A 393 -19.93 -11.36 16.77
C LYS A 393 -19.01 -10.93 17.91
N PHE A 394 -19.49 -10.07 18.79
CA PHE A 394 -18.75 -9.66 19.98
C PHE A 394 -18.54 -10.83 20.96
N ASP A 395 -19.54 -11.69 21.14
CA ASP A 395 -19.41 -12.87 22.00
C ASP A 395 -18.40 -13.88 21.42
N SER A 396 -18.39 -14.06 20.12
CA SER A 396 -17.34 -14.85 19.45
C SER A 396 -15.94 -14.28 19.65
N ILE A 397 -15.79 -12.95 19.60
CA ILE A 397 -14.51 -12.27 19.90
C ILE A 397 -14.10 -12.54 21.36
N CYS A 398 -15.04 -12.42 22.32
CA CYS A 398 -14.77 -12.70 23.73
C CYS A 398 -14.34 -14.15 23.95
N THR A 399 -14.97 -15.11 23.29
CA THR A 399 -14.59 -16.53 23.36
C THR A 399 -13.13 -16.72 22.91
N VAL A 400 -12.74 -16.12 21.78
CA VAL A 400 -11.35 -16.18 21.29
C VAL A 400 -10.38 -15.48 22.27
N ILE A 401 -10.79 -14.36 22.88
CA ILE A 401 -9.97 -13.67 23.88
C ILE A 401 -9.78 -14.54 25.10
N ASP A 402 -10.85 -15.15 25.64
CA ASP A 402 -10.80 -15.98 26.84
C ASP A 402 -9.96 -17.26 26.64
N GLU A 403 -10.02 -17.85 25.46
CA GLU A 403 -9.13 -18.97 25.08
C GLU A 403 -7.67 -18.52 25.07
N LYS A 404 -7.40 -17.35 24.48
CA LYS A 404 -6.04 -16.80 24.37
C LYS A 404 -5.47 -16.39 25.73
N GLN A 405 -6.31 -15.90 26.66
CA GLN A 405 -5.89 -15.53 28.01
C GLN A 405 -5.37 -16.74 28.84
N LYS A 406 -5.72 -17.97 28.46
CA LYS A 406 -5.22 -19.19 29.11
C LYS A 406 -3.77 -19.55 28.70
N LEU A 407 -3.22 -18.89 27.68
CA LEU A 407 -1.88 -19.15 27.17
C LEU A 407 -0.85 -18.22 27.82
N GLU A 408 0.41 -18.64 27.90
CA GLU A 408 1.52 -17.81 28.40
C GLU A 408 1.64 -16.49 27.63
N ASN A 409 1.53 -16.53 26.32
CA ASN A 409 1.46 -15.33 25.49
C ASN A 409 -0.01 -14.93 25.28
N ASN A 410 -0.53 -14.16 26.21
CA ASN A 410 -1.94 -13.74 26.27
C ASN A 410 -2.24 -12.37 25.63
N LYS A 411 -1.27 -11.73 25.00
CA LYS A 411 -1.48 -10.46 24.29
C LYS A 411 -2.23 -10.69 22.97
N ILE A 412 -3.21 -9.83 22.71
CA ILE A 412 -4.06 -9.88 21.51
C ILE A 412 -4.02 -8.50 20.84
N ILE A 413 -3.97 -8.47 19.52
CA ILE A 413 -4.16 -7.27 18.72
C ILE A 413 -5.41 -7.49 17.87
N LEU A 414 -6.39 -6.59 18.02
CA LEU A 414 -7.60 -6.54 17.20
C LEU A 414 -7.41 -5.46 16.13
N PHE A 415 -7.66 -5.81 14.88
CA PHE A 415 -7.61 -4.88 13.75
C PHE A 415 -9.00 -4.67 13.19
N SER A 416 -9.34 -3.41 12.91
CA SER A 416 -10.49 -3.05 12.10
C SER A 416 -10.11 -1.93 11.13
N SER A 417 -10.71 -1.93 9.95
CA SER A 417 -10.59 -0.83 8.99
C SER A 417 -11.47 0.38 9.37
N PHE A 418 -12.35 0.23 10.38
CA PHE A 418 -13.34 1.25 10.72
C PHE A 418 -13.21 1.71 12.17
N ARG A 419 -13.08 3.02 12.36
CA ARG A 419 -12.95 3.65 13.70
C ARG A 419 -14.15 3.40 14.59
N HIS A 420 -15.38 3.44 14.05
CA HIS A 420 -16.60 3.16 14.83
C HIS A 420 -16.60 1.73 15.41
N THR A 421 -16.07 0.74 14.67
CA THR A 421 -15.90 -0.63 15.17
C THR A 421 -14.91 -0.67 16.33
N LEU A 422 -13.79 0.04 16.24
CA LEU A 422 -12.78 0.09 17.30
C LEU A 422 -13.35 0.76 18.56
N ALA A 423 -14.07 1.88 18.41
CA ALA A 423 -14.72 2.57 19.53
C ALA A 423 -15.78 1.69 20.23
N TYR A 424 -16.59 0.96 19.46
CA TYR A 424 -17.56 0.00 19.99
C TYR A 424 -16.86 -1.13 20.77
N LEU A 425 -15.84 -1.75 20.17
CA LEU A 425 -15.09 -2.84 20.79
C LEU A 425 -14.38 -2.37 22.06
N GLU A 426 -13.76 -1.19 22.06
CA GLU A 426 -13.13 -0.63 23.25
C GLU A 426 -14.14 -0.48 24.40
N LYS A 427 -15.29 0.15 24.12
CA LYS A 427 -16.37 0.34 25.12
C LYS A 427 -16.86 -0.99 25.68
N LYS A 428 -17.19 -1.95 24.82
CA LYS A 428 -17.73 -3.27 25.22
C LYS A 428 -16.70 -4.15 25.94
N LEU A 429 -15.44 -4.16 25.49
CA LEU A 429 -14.37 -4.91 26.16
C LEU A 429 -14.05 -4.33 27.54
N ARG A 430 -14.00 -3.00 27.68
CA ARG A 430 -13.83 -2.36 29.00
C ARG A 430 -14.99 -2.67 29.97
N SER A 431 -16.24 -2.73 29.48
CA SER A 431 -17.41 -3.11 30.32
C SER A 431 -17.35 -4.55 30.82
N ARG A 432 -16.60 -5.44 30.11
CA ARG A 432 -16.29 -6.81 30.54
C ARG A 432 -14.96 -6.94 31.32
N ASN A 433 -14.41 -5.82 31.79
CA ASN A 433 -13.16 -5.76 32.57
C ASN A 433 -11.89 -6.19 31.85
N TYR A 434 -11.87 -6.22 30.51
CA TYR A 434 -10.62 -6.41 29.77
C TYR A 434 -9.78 -5.11 29.77
N ARG A 435 -8.46 -5.24 29.90
CA ARG A 435 -7.53 -4.11 29.75
C ARG A 435 -7.28 -3.85 28.27
N VAL A 436 -7.75 -2.71 27.78
CA VAL A 436 -7.71 -2.31 26.38
C VAL A 436 -6.92 -1.03 26.22
N ALA A 437 -6.02 -0.99 25.23
CA ALA A 437 -5.38 0.21 24.73
C ALA A 437 -5.65 0.32 23.22
N GLN A 438 -5.98 1.51 22.75
CA GLN A 438 -6.12 1.84 21.34
C GLN A 438 -4.85 2.52 20.87
N ILE A 439 -4.36 2.13 19.67
CA ILE A 439 -3.13 2.64 19.05
C ILE A 439 -3.51 3.41 17.79
#